data_8fab90ca3e9e6da7e5577b4e5035b3e0
#
_entry.id   8fab90ca3e9e6da7e5577b4e5035b3e0
#
_cell.length_a   1.000
_cell.length_b   1.000
_cell.length_c   1.000
_cell.angle_alpha   90.00
_cell.angle_beta   90.00
_cell.angle_gamma   90.00
#
_symmetry.space_group_name_H-M   'P 1'
#
loop_
_entity.id
_entity.type
_entity.pdbx_description
1 polymer ?
#
loop_
_entity_poly.entity_id
_entity_poly.type
_entity_poly.pdbx_seq_one_letter_code
_entity_poly.pdbx_strand_id
1 'polypeptide(L)'
;MKKIALYILLAAIGLPFVSCSDDDDNPVPSGINDDLFSVPADATDEESVLRREFHDKTGIHLLFSEILKSTVIGKDANGNDIIKNETIDFAWDYNSDNSGLEYEMVPFEDDDLAGKRKAADLFVKEILPHIEGSTISPYSVLLTTSLKWREYRYDSWSTYTMSCWRCLAVDVEGWVNSSTQEESDAWTTAICKNIVKDRFSCWSTEAKPWTTISINAGAGEYLSDLFDDWDRDITRVYELGFMSYRQTSRPSYDSLPYEDSDFNAFYDAVFGRTQEDFEAEFGQYAKIMEKYNLMKSLIEQTGYKF
;
A
#
# COMPACT_ATOMS: atom_id res chain seq x y z
N MET A 1 -42.80 51.29 -34.64
CA MET A 1 -42.18 50.73 -33.42
C MET A 1 -41.68 49.30 -33.58
N LYS A 2 -42.30 48.37 -34.33
CA LYS A 2 -41.86 46.99 -34.48
C LYS A 2 -40.55 46.82 -35.31
N LYS A 3 -40.22 47.74 -36.22
CA LYS A 3 -39.00 47.66 -37.04
C LYS A 3 -37.73 48.12 -36.30
N ILE A 4 -37.85 49.06 -35.33
CA ILE A 4 -36.72 49.53 -34.52
C ILE A 4 -36.29 48.43 -33.52
N ALA A 5 -37.23 47.71 -32.96
CA ALA A 5 -36.94 46.59 -32.05
C ALA A 5 -36.17 45.43 -32.77
N LEU A 6 -36.45 45.19 -34.06
CA LEU A 6 -35.78 44.18 -34.85
C LEU A 6 -34.29 44.53 -35.12
N TYR A 7 -34.00 45.82 -35.38
CA TYR A 7 -32.61 46.25 -35.58
C TYR A 7 -31.77 46.25 -34.31
N ILE A 8 -32.38 46.53 -33.15
CA ILE A 8 -31.71 46.43 -31.84
C ILE A 8 -31.40 44.96 -31.53
N LEU A 9 -32.30 44.03 -31.86
CA LEU A 9 -32.07 42.60 -31.68
C LEU A 9 -30.95 42.06 -32.59
N LEU A 10 -30.89 42.52 -33.85
CA LEU A 10 -29.84 42.18 -34.79
C LEU A 10 -28.49 42.79 -34.44
N ALA A 11 -28.46 43.99 -33.85
CA ALA A 11 -27.22 44.60 -33.36
C ALA A 11 -26.65 43.89 -32.11
N ALA A 12 -27.51 43.28 -31.28
CA ALA A 12 -27.08 42.49 -30.11
C ALA A 12 -26.47 41.14 -30.46
N ILE A 13 -26.80 40.58 -31.65
CA ILE A 13 -26.26 39.31 -32.12
C ILE A 13 -24.89 39.50 -32.86
N GLY A 14 -24.57 40.74 -33.21
CA GLY A 14 -23.35 41.12 -33.94
C GLY A 14 -22.17 41.56 -33.08
N LEU A 15 -22.22 41.35 -31.76
CA LEU A 15 -21.02 41.48 -30.93
C LEU A 15 -20.11 40.31 -31.26
N PRO A 16 -18.92 40.55 -31.87
CA PRO A 16 -17.95 39.49 -31.96
C PRO A 16 -17.64 39.06 -30.53
N PHE A 17 -17.85 37.81 -30.23
CA PHE A 17 -17.09 37.20 -29.18
C PHE A 17 -15.64 37.40 -29.56
N VAL A 18 -15.00 38.43 -29.06
CA VAL A 18 -13.57 38.50 -28.94
C VAL A 18 -13.28 37.39 -27.95
N SER A 19 -13.22 36.15 -28.44
CA SER A 19 -12.44 35.13 -27.86
C SER A 19 -11.07 35.77 -27.71
N CYS A 20 -10.58 35.91 -26.50
CA CYS A 20 -9.16 36.00 -26.27
C CYS A 20 -8.57 34.72 -26.89
N SER A 21 -8.21 34.80 -28.16
CA SER A 21 -7.16 33.96 -28.68
C SER A 21 -5.90 34.55 -28.06
N ASP A 22 -5.55 34.10 -26.89
CA ASP A 22 -4.15 34.10 -26.56
C ASP A 22 -3.52 33.24 -27.66
N ASP A 23 -2.70 33.91 -28.47
CA ASP A 23 -1.88 33.31 -29.51
C ASP A 23 -0.79 32.43 -28.86
N ASP A 24 -1.20 31.46 -28.07
CA ASP A 24 -0.36 30.30 -27.72
C ASP A 24 -0.54 29.23 -28.81
N ASP A 25 -0.25 29.63 -30.06
CA ASP A 25 -0.25 28.74 -31.21
C ASP A 25 0.81 27.62 -31.14
N ASN A 26 1.59 27.58 -30.09
CA ASN A 26 2.44 26.46 -29.68
C ASN A 26 2.40 26.32 -28.16
N PRO A 27 1.50 25.51 -27.60
CA PRO A 27 1.69 25.09 -26.23
C PRO A 27 3.04 24.38 -26.17
N VAL A 28 4.04 25.08 -25.66
CA VAL A 28 5.29 24.43 -25.24
C VAL A 28 4.84 23.38 -24.24
N PRO A 29 5.08 22.07 -24.46
CA PRO A 29 4.78 21.09 -23.47
C PRO A 29 5.44 21.55 -22.17
N SER A 30 4.64 21.89 -21.17
CA SER A 30 5.17 22.13 -19.84
C SER A 30 6.04 20.93 -19.54
N GLY A 31 7.32 21.07 -19.21
CA GLY A 31 8.28 19.98 -19.04
C GLY A 31 7.84 18.78 -18.18
N ILE A 32 6.59 18.36 -18.37
CA ILE A 32 5.85 17.22 -17.78
C ILE A 32 6.48 15.88 -18.18
N ASN A 33 7.45 15.88 -19.09
CA ASN A 33 8.23 14.69 -19.42
C ASN A 33 9.42 14.47 -18.48
N ASP A 34 9.69 15.37 -17.53
CA ASP A 34 10.71 15.10 -16.51
C ASP A 34 10.17 14.04 -15.55
N ASP A 35 10.79 12.88 -15.57
CA ASP A 35 10.55 11.88 -14.53
C ASP A 35 11.13 12.38 -13.22
N LEU A 36 10.27 12.93 -12.36
CA LEU A 36 10.66 13.51 -11.08
C LEU A 36 11.27 12.50 -10.10
N PHE A 37 11.14 11.21 -10.37
CA PHE A 37 11.74 10.14 -9.56
C PHE A 37 13.18 9.85 -9.98
N SER A 38 13.55 10.17 -11.21
CA SER A 38 14.89 9.92 -11.73
C SER A 38 15.88 10.94 -11.18
N VAL A 39 17.12 10.47 -10.97
CA VAL A 39 18.24 11.31 -10.53
C VAL A 39 18.94 11.89 -11.76
N PRO A 40 19.19 13.21 -11.83
CA PRO A 40 19.96 13.80 -12.91
C PRO A 40 21.31 13.10 -13.12
N ALA A 41 21.68 12.87 -14.38
CA ALA A 41 22.90 12.12 -14.70
C ALA A 41 24.20 12.83 -14.26
N ASP A 42 24.13 14.14 -14.10
CA ASP A 42 25.25 15.01 -13.70
C ASP A 42 25.32 15.24 -12.18
N ALA A 43 24.33 14.76 -11.40
CA ALA A 43 24.37 14.84 -9.94
C ALA A 43 25.49 13.92 -9.40
N THR A 44 26.37 14.47 -8.57
CA THR A 44 27.60 13.79 -8.10
C THR A 44 27.65 13.59 -6.59
N ASP A 45 26.66 14.07 -5.86
CA ASP A 45 26.55 13.79 -4.44
C ASP A 45 26.31 12.30 -4.17
N GLU A 46 26.74 11.84 -3.01
CA GLU A 46 26.77 10.42 -2.67
C GLU A 46 25.38 9.78 -2.60
N GLU A 47 24.34 10.53 -2.20
CA GLU A 47 22.97 10.04 -2.19
C GLU A 47 22.45 9.86 -3.62
N SER A 48 22.70 10.82 -4.51
CA SER A 48 22.34 10.73 -5.93
C SER A 48 23.03 9.54 -6.61
N VAL A 49 24.31 9.29 -6.28
CA VAL A 49 25.03 8.11 -6.77
C VAL A 49 24.38 6.83 -6.28
N LEU A 50 24.08 6.72 -4.97
CA LEU A 50 23.39 5.56 -4.39
C LEU A 50 22.05 5.30 -5.06
N ARG A 51 21.24 6.32 -5.28
CA ARG A 51 19.92 6.21 -5.92
C ARG A 51 20.03 5.73 -7.37
N ARG A 52 21.03 6.18 -8.13
CA ARG A 52 21.27 5.67 -9.50
C ARG A 52 21.74 4.22 -9.50
N GLU A 53 22.72 3.86 -8.64
CA GLU A 53 23.21 2.49 -8.51
C GLU A 53 22.07 1.52 -8.16
N PHE A 54 21.18 1.93 -7.26
CA PHE A 54 19.99 1.15 -6.90
C PHE A 54 19.06 0.97 -8.09
N HIS A 55 18.72 2.06 -8.80
CA HIS A 55 17.86 1.99 -9.98
C HIS A 55 18.46 1.13 -11.11
N ASP A 56 19.75 1.28 -11.39
CA ASP A 56 20.45 0.49 -12.41
C ASP A 56 20.41 -1.01 -12.09
N LYS A 57 20.43 -1.35 -10.81
CA LYS A 57 20.39 -2.74 -10.35
C LYS A 57 18.98 -3.34 -10.31
N THR A 58 17.96 -2.54 -9.98
CA THR A 58 16.63 -3.03 -9.63
C THR A 58 15.53 -2.61 -10.63
N GLY A 59 15.75 -1.56 -11.39
CA GLY A 59 14.72 -0.89 -12.18
C GLY A 59 13.72 -0.06 -11.35
N ILE A 60 13.91 0.05 -10.02
CA ILE A 60 13.03 0.76 -9.08
C ILE A 60 13.72 2.08 -8.68
N HIS A 61 12.98 3.19 -8.69
CA HIS A 61 13.53 4.46 -8.19
C HIS A 61 13.60 4.46 -6.66
N LEU A 62 14.78 4.80 -6.11
CA LEU A 62 15.01 4.92 -4.68
C LEU A 62 14.82 6.36 -4.22
N LEU A 63 14.12 6.55 -3.11
CA LEU A 63 13.84 7.84 -2.49
C LEU A 63 14.13 7.77 -0.99
N PHE A 64 14.55 8.91 -0.41
CA PHE A 64 14.74 9.11 1.03
C PHE A 64 13.94 10.31 1.56
N SER A 65 13.22 11.00 0.68
CA SER A 65 12.32 12.12 0.99
C SER A 65 11.07 12.03 0.12
N GLU A 66 9.93 12.44 0.67
CA GLU A 66 8.70 12.62 -0.10
C GLU A 66 8.77 13.82 -1.08
N ILE A 67 9.73 14.73 -0.91
CA ILE A 67 9.93 15.87 -1.81
C ILE A 67 10.68 15.41 -3.04
N LEU A 68 9.98 15.41 -4.18
CA LEU A 68 10.55 15.03 -5.48
C LEU A 68 11.29 16.19 -6.14
N LYS A 69 10.77 17.43 -5.98
CA LYS A 69 11.34 18.64 -6.58
C LYS A 69 11.00 19.88 -5.76
N SER A 70 11.98 20.73 -5.58
CA SER A 70 11.81 22.07 -4.99
C SER A 70 12.09 23.13 -6.04
N THR A 71 11.19 24.08 -6.21
CA THR A 71 11.32 25.16 -7.19
C THR A 71 11.13 26.51 -6.49
N VAL A 72 12.07 27.43 -6.68
CA VAL A 72 11.90 28.81 -6.24
C VAL A 72 10.93 29.52 -7.19
N ILE A 73 9.75 29.90 -6.68
CA ILE A 73 8.68 30.54 -7.48
C ILE A 73 8.62 32.05 -7.30
N GLY A 74 9.43 32.61 -6.40
CA GLY A 74 9.47 34.05 -6.16
C GLY A 74 10.18 34.39 -4.85
N LYS A 75 10.01 35.63 -4.40
CA LYS A 75 10.51 36.11 -3.10
C LYS A 75 9.38 36.71 -2.28
N ASP A 76 9.45 36.52 -0.97
CA ASP A 76 8.52 37.13 -0.02
C ASP A 76 8.83 38.62 0.18
N ALA A 77 8.02 39.32 0.99
CA ALA A 77 8.21 40.74 1.30
C ALA A 77 9.52 41.04 2.07
N ASN A 78 10.15 40.02 2.65
CA ASN A 78 11.41 40.12 3.37
C ASN A 78 12.62 39.74 2.50
N GLY A 79 12.39 39.33 1.25
CA GLY A 79 13.42 38.93 0.29
C GLY A 79 13.81 37.45 0.36
N ASN A 80 13.14 36.62 1.17
CA ASN A 80 13.38 35.19 1.25
C ASN A 80 12.76 34.48 0.05
N ASP A 81 13.36 33.39 -0.39
CA ASP A 81 12.82 32.58 -1.47
C ASP A 81 11.52 31.89 -1.06
N ILE A 82 10.49 31.99 -1.92
CA ILE A 82 9.25 31.23 -1.83
C ILE A 82 9.51 29.92 -2.58
N ILE A 83 9.53 28.80 -1.86
CA ILE A 83 9.78 27.48 -2.41
C ILE A 83 8.43 26.75 -2.60
N LYS A 84 8.20 26.24 -3.80
CA LYS A 84 7.15 25.28 -4.10
C LYS A 84 7.77 23.89 -4.18
N ASN A 85 7.28 22.98 -3.33
CA ASN A 85 7.65 21.57 -3.35
C ASN A 85 6.62 20.77 -4.15
N GLU A 86 7.10 19.84 -4.96
CA GLU A 86 6.32 18.76 -5.54
C GLU A 86 6.61 17.51 -4.70
N THR A 87 5.57 16.99 -4.05
CA THR A 87 5.69 15.89 -3.10
C THR A 87 4.88 14.69 -3.56
N ILE A 88 5.27 13.51 -3.06
CA ILE A 88 4.43 12.32 -3.12
C ILE A 88 3.30 12.51 -2.10
N ASP A 89 2.07 12.25 -2.51
CA ASP A 89 0.90 12.29 -1.63
C ASP A 89 0.38 10.87 -1.40
N PHE A 90 0.61 10.35 -0.21
CA PHE A 90 0.14 9.02 0.21
C PHE A 90 -1.32 9.04 0.70
N ALA A 91 -1.88 10.20 1.00
CA ALA A 91 -3.28 10.34 1.36
C ALA A 91 -4.20 10.37 0.14
N TRP A 92 -3.64 10.60 -1.07
CA TRP A 92 -4.41 10.67 -2.31
C TRP A 92 -4.55 9.29 -2.96
N ASP A 93 -5.78 8.86 -3.14
CA ASP A 93 -6.14 7.71 -3.96
C ASP A 93 -7.23 8.11 -4.96
N TYR A 94 -7.10 7.62 -6.20
CA TYR A 94 -8.02 7.91 -7.30
C TYR A 94 -9.47 7.46 -7.02
N ASN A 95 -9.65 6.43 -6.20
CA ASN A 95 -10.94 5.79 -5.93
C ASN A 95 -11.47 6.02 -4.52
N SER A 96 -10.75 6.70 -3.63
CA SER A 96 -11.15 6.87 -2.25
C SER A 96 -11.19 8.33 -1.84
N ASP A 97 -12.23 8.69 -1.09
CA ASP A 97 -12.28 9.91 -0.30
C ASP A 97 -11.47 9.67 1.00
N ASN A 98 -10.15 9.67 0.87
CA ASN A 98 -9.24 9.56 2.01
C ASN A 98 -9.10 10.89 2.76
N SER A 99 -10.09 11.77 2.68
CA SER A 99 -10.08 13.10 3.30
C SER A 99 -9.87 13.11 4.82
N GLY A 100 -9.85 11.95 5.46
CA GLY A 100 -9.59 11.77 6.88
C GLY A 100 -8.31 11.02 7.21
N LEU A 101 -7.54 10.58 6.21
CA LEU A 101 -6.28 9.90 6.42
C LEU A 101 -5.15 10.92 6.59
N GLU A 102 -4.47 10.85 7.71
CA GLU A 102 -3.24 11.60 7.97
C GLU A 102 -2.09 10.61 8.11
N TYR A 103 -0.91 10.97 7.61
CA TYR A 103 0.30 10.17 7.78
C TYR A 103 1.45 11.05 8.29
N GLU A 104 2.39 10.41 8.95
CA GLU A 104 3.64 10.99 9.43
C GLU A 104 4.78 10.09 9.00
N MET A 105 5.73 10.65 8.25
CA MET A 105 6.95 9.98 7.84
C MET A 105 8.15 10.75 8.38
N VAL A 106 9.11 10.02 8.96
CA VAL A 106 10.37 10.60 9.38
C VAL A 106 11.44 10.15 8.39
N PRO A 107 12.02 11.06 7.60
CA PRO A 107 13.11 10.73 6.69
C PRO A 107 14.39 10.39 7.46
N PHE A 108 15.36 9.82 6.78
CA PHE A 108 16.74 9.78 7.28
C PHE A 108 17.29 11.19 7.46
N GLU A 109 18.18 11.37 8.45
CA GLU A 109 18.97 12.60 8.52
C GLU A 109 19.77 12.78 7.22
N ASP A 110 19.99 14.04 6.82
CA ASP A 110 20.61 14.35 5.52
C ASP A 110 22.01 13.74 5.41
N ASP A 111 22.78 13.69 6.51
CA ASP A 111 24.15 13.17 6.59
C ASP A 111 24.24 11.67 6.91
N ASP A 112 23.13 10.97 7.15
CA ASP A 112 23.12 9.52 7.40
C ASP A 112 23.17 8.69 6.11
N LEU A 113 24.21 8.88 5.32
CA LEU A 113 24.41 8.08 4.11
C LEU A 113 24.64 6.59 4.41
N ALA A 114 25.23 6.27 5.56
CA ALA A 114 25.49 4.89 5.96
C ALA A 114 24.18 4.13 6.23
N GLY A 115 23.23 4.76 6.96
CA GLY A 115 21.90 4.20 7.19
C GLY A 115 21.10 4.04 5.90
N LYS A 116 21.12 5.08 5.03
CA LYS A 116 20.49 5.07 3.71
C LYS A 116 21.00 3.89 2.85
N ARG A 117 22.31 3.70 2.77
CA ARG A 117 22.93 2.59 2.02
C ARG A 117 22.57 1.24 2.61
N LYS A 118 22.64 1.08 3.94
CA LYS A 118 22.26 -0.17 4.60
C LYS A 118 20.80 -0.55 4.33
N ALA A 119 19.88 0.43 4.40
CA ALA A 119 18.47 0.21 4.10
C ALA A 119 18.24 -0.21 2.64
N ALA A 120 18.92 0.46 1.69
CA ALA A 120 18.86 0.11 0.27
C ALA A 120 19.40 -1.31 0.00
N ASP A 121 20.52 -1.68 0.62
CA ASP A 121 21.12 -3.02 0.48
C ASP A 121 20.21 -4.10 1.07
N LEU A 122 19.57 -3.84 2.21
CA LEU A 122 18.59 -4.75 2.82
C LEU A 122 17.38 -4.96 1.89
N PHE A 123 16.83 -3.88 1.32
CA PHE A 123 15.71 -3.99 0.38
C PHE A 123 16.07 -4.86 -0.82
N VAL A 124 17.24 -4.63 -1.41
CA VAL A 124 17.72 -5.42 -2.55
C VAL A 124 17.97 -6.88 -2.20
N LYS A 125 18.49 -7.15 -1.00
CA LYS A 125 18.84 -8.50 -0.57
C LYS A 125 17.63 -9.30 -0.12
N GLU A 126 16.73 -8.68 0.66
CA GLU A 126 15.71 -9.39 1.42
C GLU A 126 14.29 -9.22 0.83
N ILE A 127 13.97 -8.10 0.15
CA ILE A 127 12.63 -7.85 -0.38
C ILE A 127 12.56 -8.12 -1.88
N LEU A 128 13.52 -7.58 -2.65
CA LEU A 128 13.50 -7.66 -4.11
C LEU A 128 13.35 -9.09 -4.64
N PRO A 129 14.01 -10.14 -4.10
CA PRO A 129 13.86 -11.50 -4.59
C PRO A 129 12.41 -12.02 -4.57
N HIS A 130 11.61 -11.53 -3.62
CA HIS A 130 10.20 -11.93 -3.48
C HIS A 130 9.26 -11.22 -4.43
N ILE A 131 9.64 -10.03 -4.94
CA ILE A 131 8.73 -9.17 -5.73
C ILE A 131 9.24 -8.84 -7.12
N GLU A 132 10.48 -9.14 -7.46
CA GLU A 132 11.10 -8.80 -8.73
C GLU A 132 10.35 -9.40 -9.92
N GLY A 133 10.02 -8.53 -10.89
CA GLY A 133 9.30 -8.92 -12.12
C GLY A 133 7.83 -9.26 -11.90
N SER A 134 7.30 -9.03 -10.71
CA SER A 134 5.90 -9.25 -10.35
C SER A 134 5.04 -8.00 -10.57
N THR A 135 3.71 -8.18 -10.49
CA THR A 135 2.76 -7.05 -10.54
C THR A 135 2.76 -6.19 -9.27
N ILE A 136 3.38 -6.70 -8.19
CA ILE A 136 3.52 -6.00 -6.90
C ILE A 136 4.85 -5.26 -6.80
N SER A 137 5.74 -5.35 -7.80
CA SER A 137 6.97 -4.56 -7.84
C SER A 137 6.63 -3.07 -7.95
N PRO A 138 7.10 -2.21 -7.02
CA PRO A 138 6.77 -0.80 -7.04
C PRO A 138 7.55 -0.06 -8.14
N TYR A 139 7.01 1.07 -8.62
CA TYR A 139 7.74 1.97 -9.50
C TYR A 139 8.87 2.70 -8.77
N SER A 140 8.59 3.14 -7.53
CA SER A 140 9.59 3.72 -6.64
C SER A 140 9.40 3.21 -5.21
N VAL A 141 10.46 3.26 -4.43
CA VAL A 141 10.48 2.97 -3.01
C VAL A 141 11.01 4.17 -2.23
N LEU A 142 10.28 4.58 -1.19
CA LEU A 142 10.69 5.60 -0.24
C LEU A 142 11.04 4.90 1.08
N LEU A 143 12.33 4.91 1.44
CA LEU A 143 12.81 4.34 2.69
C LEU A 143 12.82 5.42 3.78
N THR A 144 12.18 5.16 4.91
CA THR A 144 11.99 6.10 6.03
C THR A 144 12.39 5.47 7.36
N THR A 145 12.72 6.30 8.35
CA THR A 145 13.04 5.83 9.70
C THR A 145 11.82 5.72 10.61
N SER A 146 10.66 6.21 10.19
CA SER A 146 9.39 5.97 10.88
C SER A 146 8.26 6.22 9.90
N LEU A 147 7.25 5.36 9.98
CA LEU A 147 6.03 5.47 9.19
C LEU A 147 4.82 5.22 10.08
N LYS A 148 3.94 6.21 10.15
CA LYS A 148 2.70 6.14 10.90
C LYS A 148 1.54 6.65 10.06
N TRP A 149 0.38 6.11 10.28
CA TRP A 149 -0.85 6.63 9.72
C TRP A 149 -1.91 6.79 10.79
N ARG A 150 -2.86 7.68 10.57
CA ARG A 150 -3.97 7.96 11.45
C ARG A 150 -5.22 8.21 10.64
N GLU A 151 -6.28 7.49 10.95
CA GLU A 151 -7.61 7.82 10.48
C GLU A 151 -8.22 8.88 11.42
N TYR A 152 -8.97 9.81 10.84
CA TYR A 152 -9.60 10.93 11.54
C TYR A 152 -10.24 10.49 12.88
N ARG A 153 -9.79 11.09 14.00
CA ARG A 153 -10.21 10.84 15.41
C ARG A 153 -9.68 9.58 16.08
N TYR A 154 -8.82 8.82 15.48
CA TYR A 154 -8.18 7.67 16.10
C TYR A 154 -6.72 7.96 16.46
N ASP A 155 -6.15 7.13 17.34
CA ASP A 155 -4.72 7.19 17.62
C ASP A 155 -3.91 6.84 16.37
N SER A 156 -2.68 7.36 16.26
CA SER A 156 -1.77 6.99 15.18
C SER A 156 -1.22 5.59 15.39
N TRP A 157 -1.09 4.82 14.30
CA TRP A 157 -0.51 3.48 14.31
C TRP A 157 0.75 3.45 13.46
N SER A 158 1.80 2.81 13.98
CA SER A 158 2.97 2.47 13.17
C SER A 158 2.59 1.41 12.14
N THR A 159 3.17 1.51 10.95
CA THR A 159 3.02 0.53 9.89
C THR A 159 4.36 0.27 9.23
N TYR A 160 4.56 -0.93 8.70
CA TYR A 160 5.77 -1.28 7.97
C TYR A 160 5.82 -0.67 6.57
N THR A 161 4.67 -0.49 5.95
CA THR A 161 4.58 0.04 4.59
C THR A 161 3.34 0.90 4.40
N MET A 162 3.41 1.82 3.44
CA MET A 162 2.28 2.56 2.93
C MET A 162 2.45 2.71 1.42
N SER A 163 1.40 2.43 0.67
CA SER A 163 1.44 2.48 -0.80
C SER A 163 0.61 3.63 -1.34
N CYS A 164 1.13 4.29 -2.37
CA CYS A 164 0.36 5.14 -3.25
C CYS A 164 0.58 4.70 -4.71
N TRP A 165 -0.03 5.39 -5.67
CA TRP A 165 -0.02 4.94 -7.07
C TRP A 165 1.37 4.67 -7.66
N ARG A 166 2.39 5.45 -7.31
CA ARG A 166 3.76 5.31 -7.87
C ARG A 166 4.83 5.01 -6.84
N CYS A 167 4.51 4.97 -5.56
CA CYS A 167 5.52 4.83 -4.52
C CYS A 167 5.05 3.89 -3.40
N LEU A 168 5.99 3.07 -2.94
CA LEU A 168 5.90 2.27 -1.73
C LEU A 168 6.80 2.92 -0.68
N ALA A 169 6.21 3.49 0.39
CA ALA A 169 6.98 3.88 1.57
C ALA A 169 7.22 2.66 2.46
N VAL A 170 8.42 2.56 3.02
CA VAL A 170 8.82 1.46 3.91
C VAL A 170 9.50 2.04 5.14
N ASP A 171 8.98 1.70 6.32
CA ASP A 171 9.68 1.92 7.60
C ASP A 171 10.82 0.91 7.72
N VAL A 172 12.05 1.40 7.87
CA VAL A 172 13.24 0.55 7.93
C VAL A 172 14.01 0.70 9.25
N GLU A 173 13.55 1.52 10.21
CA GLU A 173 14.31 1.81 11.43
C GLU A 173 14.67 0.54 12.20
N GLY A 174 13.67 -0.25 12.58
CA GLY A 174 13.91 -1.49 13.31
C GLY A 174 14.66 -2.51 12.48
N TRP A 175 14.47 -2.52 11.17
CA TRP A 175 15.16 -3.43 10.25
C TRP A 175 16.66 -3.11 10.15
N VAL A 176 17.00 -1.82 9.93
CA VAL A 176 18.41 -1.37 9.90
C VAL A 176 19.10 -1.59 11.24
N ASN A 177 18.37 -1.47 12.34
CA ASN A 177 18.88 -1.63 13.70
C ASN A 177 18.77 -3.05 14.25
N SER A 178 18.29 -4.01 13.47
CA SER A 178 18.19 -5.42 13.87
C SER A 178 19.54 -5.95 14.33
N SER A 179 19.56 -6.59 15.48
CA SER A 179 20.76 -7.16 16.11
C SER A 179 20.95 -8.63 15.80
N THR A 180 19.88 -9.30 15.36
CA THR A 180 19.86 -10.73 15.02
C THR A 180 19.25 -10.95 13.64
N GLN A 181 19.57 -12.11 13.03
CA GLN A 181 18.94 -12.50 11.76
C GLN A 181 17.44 -12.74 11.95
N GLU A 182 17.00 -13.30 13.09
CA GLU A 182 15.60 -13.53 13.40
C GLU A 182 14.78 -12.21 13.42
N GLU A 183 15.32 -11.13 14.02
CA GLU A 183 14.69 -9.81 13.98
C GLU A 183 14.60 -9.28 12.53
N SER A 184 15.67 -9.42 11.75
CA SER A 184 15.69 -9.01 10.34
C SER A 184 14.67 -9.78 9.51
N ASP A 185 14.56 -11.11 9.69
CA ASP A 185 13.61 -11.96 8.99
C ASP A 185 12.16 -11.60 9.35
N ALA A 186 11.91 -11.25 10.63
CA ALA A 186 10.59 -10.79 11.07
C ALA A 186 10.18 -9.48 10.38
N TRP A 187 11.11 -8.51 10.23
CA TRP A 187 10.88 -7.27 9.48
C TRP A 187 10.63 -7.56 8.00
N THR A 188 11.47 -8.37 7.37
CA THR A 188 11.32 -8.80 5.97
C THR A 188 9.93 -9.40 5.73
N THR A 189 9.53 -10.34 6.59
CA THR A 189 8.21 -10.98 6.51
C THR A 189 7.08 -9.97 6.65
N ALA A 190 7.17 -9.04 7.61
CA ALA A 190 6.15 -8.03 7.85
C ALA A 190 6.01 -7.06 6.66
N ILE A 191 7.13 -6.62 6.08
CA ILE A 191 7.15 -5.76 4.90
C ILE A 191 6.54 -6.50 3.70
N CYS A 192 7.02 -7.71 3.39
CA CYS A 192 6.50 -8.52 2.28
C CYS A 192 4.99 -8.79 2.42
N LYS A 193 4.56 -9.17 3.62
CA LYS A 193 3.15 -9.38 3.95
C LYS A 193 2.32 -8.14 3.65
N ASN A 194 2.75 -6.95 4.06
CA ASN A 194 2.01 -5.72 3.79
C ASN A 194 1.97 -5.39 2.28
N ILE A 195 3.09 -5.51 1.56
CA ILE A 195 3.16 -5.28 0.10
C ILE A 195 2.13 -6.14 -0.64
N VAL A 196 2.03 -7.41 -0.28
CA VAL A 196 1.07 -8.33 -0.89
C VAL A 196 -0.35 -8.00 -0.48
N LYS A 197 -0.59 -7.66 0.80
CA LYS A 197 -1.92 -7.35 1.34
C LYS A 197 -2.59 -6.15 0.65
N ASP A 198 -1.80 -5.18 0.18
CA ASP A 198 -2.30 -4.01 -0.55
C ASP A 198 -2.94 -4.37 -1.91
N ARG A 199 -2.77 -5.60 -2.39
CA ARG A 199 -3.21 -6.02 -3.73
C ARG A 199 -4.52 -6.79 -3.77
N PHE A 200 -4.94 -7.38 -2.65
CA PHE A 200 -6.23 -8.07 -2.61
C PHE A 200 -6.81 -8.12 -1.18
N SER A 201 -8.11 -8.28 -1.11
CA SER A 201 -8.88 -8.46 0.11
C SER A 201 -9.84 -9.64 -0.04
N CYS A 202 -10.49 -10.03 1.04
CA CYS A 202 -11.51 -11.09 0.98
C CYS A 202 -12.67 -10.76 0.03
N TRP A 203 -12.85 -9.49 -0.34
CA TRP A 203 -13.91 -9.02 -1.24
C TRP A 203 -13.44 -8.84 -2.69
N SER A 204 -12.15 -9.04 -2.97
CA SER A 204 -11.64 -8.97 -4.35
C SER A 204 -12.22 -10.09 -5.21
N THR A 205 -12.24 -9.88 -6.52
CA THR A 205 -12.74 -10.88 -7.48
C THR A 205 -11.93 -12.17 -7.42
N GLU A 206 -10.63 -12.05 -7.24
CA GLU A 206 -9.67 -13.15 -7.17
C GLU A 206 -9.89 -13.99 -5.91
N ALA A 207 -10.22 -13.35 -4.78
CA ALA A 207 -10.46 -14.04 -3.51
C ALA A 207 -11.88 -14.66 -3.41
N LYS A 208 -12.78 -14.38 -4.35
CA LYS A 208 -14.15 -14.86 -4.31
C LYS A 208 -14.29 -16.37 -4.11
N PRO A 209 -13.49 -17.25 -4.74
CA PRO A 209 -13.57 -18.71 -4.48
C PRO A 209 -13.28 -19.03 -3.01
N TRP A 210 -12.29 -18.39 -2.42
CA TRP A 210 -11.91 -18.54 -1.01
C TRP A 210 -13.05 -18.07 -0.08
N THR A 211 -13.54 -16.83 -0.29
CA THR A 211 -14.62 -16.22 0.51
C THR A 211 -15.90 -17.05 0.44
N THR A 212 -16.22 -17.64 -0.72
CA THR A 212 -17.38 -18.52 -0.90
C THR A 212 -17.28 -19.76 -0.01
N ILE A 213 -16.10 -20.33 0.18
CA ILE A 213 -15.91 -21.48 1.10
C ILE A 213 -16.26 -21.08 2.54
N SER A 214 -15.77 -19.92 3.01
CA SER A 214 -16.06 -19.41 4.36
C SER A 214 -17.55 -19.11 4.57
N ILE A 215 -18.21 -18.45 3.61
CA ILE A 215 -19.63 -18.16 3.66
C ILE A 215 -20.45 -19.45 3.73
N ASN A 216 -20.17 -20.41 2.85
CA ASN A 216 -20.88 -21.70 2.81
C ASN A 216 -20.63 -22.56 4.06
N ALA A 217 -19.55 -22.30 4.79
CA ALA A 217 -19.24 -22.97 6.06
C ALA A 217 -19.86 -22.28 7.28
N GLY A 218 -20.57 -21.13 7.08
CA GLY A 218 -21.28 -20.42 8.14
C GLY A 218 -20.47 -19.30 8.79
N ALA A 219 -19.56 -18.63 8.04
CA ALA A 219 -18.83 -17.48 8.57
C ALA A 219 -19.75 -16.46 9.24
N GLY A 220 -19.40 -16.03 10.47
CA GLY A 220 -20.19 -15.11 11.29
C GLY A 220 -21.38 -15.72 12.05
N GLU A 221 -21.76 -16.96 11.78
CA GLU A 221 -22.88 -17.62 12.46
C GLU A 221 -22.55 -17.99 13.91
N TYR A 222 -23.58 -18.04 14.76
CA TYR A 222 -23.41 -18.52 16.13
C TYR A 222 -23.22 -20.03 16.14
N LEU A 223 -22.32 -20.49 16.99
CA LEU A 223 -22.03 -21.93 17.11
C LEU A 223 -23.19 -22.71 17.71
N SER A 224 -24.06 -22.06 18.52
CA SER A 224 -25.34 -22.64 18.99
C SER A 224 -26.37 -22.86 17.90
N ASP A 225 -26.26 -22.14 16.77
CA ASP A 225 -27.17 -22.31 15.65
C ASP A 225 -26.71 -23.45 14.71
N LEU A 226 -25.39 -23.67 14.69
CA LEU A 226 -24.74 -24.74 13.91
C LEU A 226 -24.75 -26.10 14.66
N PHE A 227 -24.72 -26.05 15.99
CA PHE A 227 -24.58 -27.22 16.86
C PHE A 227 -25.60 -27.13 18.02
N ASP A 228 -26.52 -28.08 18.11
CA ASP A 228 -27.53 -28.14 19.17
C ASP A 228 -26.92 -28.24 20.58
N ASP A 229 -25.71 -28.80 20.69
CA ASP A 229 -25.01 -29.09 21.92
C ASP A 229 -23.61 -28.44 21.93
N TRP A 230 -23.53 -27.16 21.64
CA TRP A 230 -22.23 -26.44 21.61
C TRP A 230 -21.53 -26.46 22.97
N ASP A 231 -20.46 -27.25 23.05
CA ASP A 231 -19.65 -27.49 24.24
C ASP A 231 -18.24 -26.87 24.18
N ARG A 232 -17.95 -26.02 23.17
CA ARG A 232 -16.64 -25.38 22.90
C ARG A 232 -15.57 -26.36 22.42
N ASP A 233 -15.93 -27.48 21.85
CA ASP A 233 -14.97 -28.36 21.18
C ASP A 233 -14.47 -27.70 19.89
N ILE A 234 -13.22 -27.22 19.94
CA ILE A 234 -12.54 -26.56 18.79
C ILE A 234 -12.43 -27.49 17.57
N THR A 235 -12.42 -28.80 17.77
CA THR A 235 -12.32 -29.78 16.68
C THR A 235 -13.50 -29.63 15.72
N ARG A 236 -14.69 -29.36 16.23
CA ARG A 236 -15.91 -29.12 15.43
C ARG A 236 -15.77 -27.86 14.56
N VAL A 237 -15.10 -26.83 15.06
CA VAL A 237 -14.78 -25.61 14.30
C VAL A 237 -13.78 -25.89 13.18
N TYR A 238 -12.75 -26.71 13.47
CA TYR A 238 -11.77 -27.16 12.46
C TYR A 238 -12.41 -27.98 11.34
N GLU A 239 -13.39 -28.83 11.66
CA GLU A 239 -14.15 -29.60 10.67
C GLU A 239 -14.97 -28.72 9.72
N LEU A 240 -15.42 -27.53 10.19
CA LEU A 240 -16.07 -26.53 9.36
C LEU A 240 -15.07 -25.75 8.47
N GLY A 241 -13.76 -25.82 8.77
CA GLY A 241 -12.72 -25.16 8.01
C GLY A 241 -12.27 -23.81 8.57
N PHE A 242 -12.47 -23.56 9.87
CA PHE A 242 -11.99 -22.37 10.57
C PHE A 242 -10.91 -22.73 11.59
N MET A 243 -9.86 -21.92 11.69
CA MET A 243 -8.76 -22.14 12.62
C MET A 243 -9.06 -21.63 14.03
N SER A 244 -10.12 -20.89 14.22
CA SER A 244 -10.53 -20.33 15.51
C SER A 244 -11.99 -19.96 15.51
N TYR A 245 -12.51 -19.58 16.67
CA TYR A 245 -13.84 -18.98 16.82
C TYR A 245 -13.78 -17.81 17.80
N ARG A 246 -14.77 -16.93 17.73
CA ARG A 246 -14.94 -15.85 18.67
C ARG A 246 -15.61 -16.37 19.92
N GLN A 247 -14.84 -16.51 21.01
CA GLN A 247 -15.33 -16.90 22.30
C GLN A 247 -15.91 -15.72 23.06
N THR A 248 -17.05 -15.89 23.69
CA THR A 248 -17.70 -14.89 24.56
C THR A 248 -17.86 -15.40 25.99
N SER A 249 -18.39 -14.58 26.89
CA SER A 249 -18.71 -15.00 28.27
C SER A 249 -19.83 -16.04 28.33
N ARG A 250 -20.65 -16.13 27.28
CA ARG A 250 -21.79 -17.05 27.17
C ARG A 250 -21.64 -17.93 25.92
N PRO A 251 -21.61 -19.27 26.05
CA PRO A 251 -21.42 -20.17 24.90
C PRO A 251 -22.41 -19.95 23.76
N SER A 252 -23.66 -19.55 24.06
CA SER A 252 -24.69 -19.28 23.05
C SER A 252 -24.39 -18.06 22.15
N TYR A 253 -23.41 -17.25 22.48
CA TYR A 253 -22.95 -16.11 21.66
C TYR A 253 -21.56 -16.33 21.08
N ASP A 254 -20.96 -17.51 21.27
CA ASP A 254 -19.76 -17.87 20.55
C ASP A 254 -20.07 -17.98 19.06
N SER A 255 -19.24 -17.46 18.19
CA SER A 255 -19.48 -17.42 16.74
C SER A 255 -18.26 -17.78 15.93
N LEU A 256 -18.48 -18.27 14.73
CA LEU A 256 -17.43 -18.36 13.73
C LEU A 256 -16.90 -16.96 13.38
N PRO A 257 -15.64 -16.82 12.95
CA PRO A 257 -15.12 -15.55 12.45
C PRO A 257 -15.94 -15.08 11.23
N TYR A 258 -16.03 -13.76 11.05
CA TYR A 258 -16.49 -13.19 9.79
C TYR A 258 -15.49 -13.47 8.68
N GLU A 259 -15.90 -13.31 7.44
CA GLU A 259 -15.12 -13.66 6.26
C GLU A 259 -13.76 -12.93 6.21
N ASP A 260 -13.73 -11.66 6.58
CA ASP A 260 -12.53 -10.84 6.62
C ASP A 260 -11.56 -11.28 7.71
N SER A 261 -12.06 -11.61 8.89
CA SER A 261 -11.28 -12.09 10.02
C SER A 261 -10.69 -13.48 9.73
N ASP A 262 -11.48 -14.35 9.13
CA ASP A 262 -11.06 -15.68 8.71
C ASP A 262 -10.03 -15.60 7.58
N PHE A 263 -10.27 -14.74 6.57
CA PHE A 263 -9.32 -14.47 5.49
C PHE A 263 -7.97 -14.01 6.02
N ASN A 264 -7.98 -13.01 6.91
CA ASN A 264 -6.76 -12.49 7.51
C ASN A 264 -6.03 -13.57 8.33
N ALA A 265 -6.74 -14.45 9.06
CA ALA A 265 -6.11 -15.53 9.81
C ALA A 265 -5.34 -16.50 8.91
N PHE A 266 -5.92 -16.89 7.75
CA PHE A 266 -5.22 -17.74 6.78
C PHE A 266 -4.09 -17.00 6.08
N TYR A 267 -4.28 -15.73 5.73
CA TYR A 267 -3.23 -14.89 5.18
C TYR A 267 -2.02 -14.79 6.13
N ASP A 268 -2.28 -14.55 7.41
CA ASP A 268 -1.26 -14.49 8.44
C ASP A 268 -0.56 -15.84 8.64
N ALA A 269 -1.30 -16.94 8.55
CA ALA A 269 -0.72 -18.28 8.68
C ALA A 269 0.24 -18.62 7.53
N VAL A 270 -0.07 -18.20 6.29
CA VAL A 270 0.80 -18.46 5.13
C VAL A 270 2.15 -17.72 5.24
N PHE A 271 2.16 -16.50 5.81
CA PHE A 271 3.40 -15.74 6.01
C PHE A 271 4.14 -16.08 7.30
N GLY A 272 3.43 -16.46 8.35
CA GLY A 272 3.98 -16.61 9.70
C GLY A 272 4.37 -18.04 10.07
N ARG A 273 4.14 -19.03 9.19
CA ARG A 273 4.38 -20.45 9.51
C ARG A 273 4.97 -21.18 8.31
N THR A 274 5.79 -22.19 8.56
CA THR A 274 6.15 -23.12 7.50
C THR A 274 4.94 -23.97 7.12
N GLN A 275 4.92 -24.47 5.89
CA GLN A 275 3.86 -25.38 5.46
C GLN A 275 3.84 -26.66 6.29
N GLU A 276 5.01 -27.17 6.68
CA GLU A 276 5.16 -28.37 7.51
C GLU A 276 4.54 -28.19 8.90
N ASP A 277 4.78 -27.04 9.56
CA ASP A 277 4.17 -26.75 10.87
C ASP A 277 2.67 -26.58 10.76
N PHE A 278 2.17 -25.97 9.67
CA PHE A 278 0.74 -25.81 9.44
C PHE A 278 0.07 -27.16 9.20
N GLU A 279 0.68 -28.04 8.36
CA GLU A 279 0.19 -29.38 8.08
C GLU A 279 0.25 -30.30 9.32
N ALA A 280 1.27 -30.13 10.17
CA ALA A 280 1.36 -30.90 11.42
C ALA A 280 0.17 -30.63 12.36
N GLU A 281 -0.34 -29.40 12.38
CA GLU A 281 -1.48 -29.02 13.22
C GLU A 281 -2.83 -29.27 12.54
N PHE A 282 -2.96 -28.91 11.26
CA PHE A 282 -4.24 -28.86 10.56
C PHE A 282 -4.39 -29.87 9.42
N GLY A 283 -3.37 -30.66 9.12
CA GLY A 283 -3.35 -31.56 7.95
C GLY A 283 -4.50 -32.58 7.89
N GLN A 284 -5.07 -32.95 9.03
CA GLN A 284 -6.24 -33.84 9.09
C GLN A 284 -7.57 -33.14 8.70
N TYR A 285 -7.61 -31.80 8.67
CA TYR A 285 -8.82 -31.02 8.40
C TYR A 285 -8.83 -30.55 6.96
N ALA A 286 -9.49 -31.29 6.09
CA ALA A 286 -9.45 -31.08 4.63
C ALA A 286 -9.87 -29.66 4.21
N LYS A 287 -10.90 -29.06 4.85
CA LYS A 287 -11.38 -27.72 4.52
C LYS A 287 -10.39 -26.63 4.93
N ILE A 288 -9.68 -26.81 6.06
CA ILE A 288 -8.60 -25.89 6.45
C ILE A 288 -7.47 -25.96 5.44
N MET A 289 -7.06 -27.16 5.04
CA MET A 289 -6.01 -27.35 4.04
C MET A 289 -6.41 -26.79 2.66
N GLU A 290 -7.67 -26.96 2.25
CA GLU A 290 -8.18 -26.36 1.03
C GLU A 290 -8.06 -24.82 1.04
N LYS A 291 -8.50 -24.17 2.11
CA LYS A 291 -8.40 -22.73 2.29
C LYS A 291 -6.96 -22.23 2.35
N TYR A 292 -6.09 -22.94 3.06
CA TYR A 292 -4.65 -22.63 3.14
C TYR A 292 -3.99 -22.66 1.76
N ASN A 293 -4.19 -23.75 1.02
CA ASN A 293 -3.61 -23.91 -0.32
C ASN A 293 -4.15 -22.87 -1.31
N LEU A 294 -5.44 -22.55 -1.21
CA LEU A 294 -6.05 -21.52 -2.04
C LEU A 294 -5.50 -20.13 -1.68
N MET A 295 -5.30 -19.82 -0.39
CA MET A 295 -4.67 -18.57 0.05
C MET A 295 -3.25 -18.45 -0.49
N LYS A 296 -2.45 -19.52 -0.38
CA LYS A 296 -1.08 -19.55 -0.92
C LYS A 296 -1.09 -19.29 -2.43
N SER A 297 -2.00 -19.93 -3.16
CA SER A 297 -2.15 -19.71 -4.61
C SER A 297 -2.56 -18.26 -4.95
N LEU A 298 -3.43 -17.63 -4.16
CA LEU A 298 -3.79 -16.22 -4.35
C LEU A 298 -2.57 -15.30 -4.17
N ILE A 299 -1.74 -15.55 -3.18
CA ILE A 299 -0.50 -14.80 -2.96
C ILE A 299 0.45 -14.99 -4.13
N GLU A 300 0.67 -16.23 -4.59
CA GLU A 300 1.52 -16.53 -5.74
C GLU A 300 1.02 -15.88 -7.05
N GLN A 301 -0.29 -15.73 -7.23
CA GLN A 301 -0.88 -15.05 -8.40
C GLN A 301 -0.54 -13.56 -8.45
N THR A 302 -0.18 -12.91 -7.34
CA THR A 302 0.36 -11.55 -7.34
C THR A 302 1.76 -11.48 -7.95
N GLY A 303 2.40 -12.62 -8.13
CA GLY A 303 3.81 -12.76 -8.53
C GLY A 303 4.77 -12.78 -7.35
N TYR A 304 4.27 -12.84 -6.10
CA TYR A 304 5.08 -13.04 -4.91
C TYR A 304 5.75 -14.43 -4.95
N LYS A 305 7.03 -14.46 -4.58
CA LYS A 305 7.86 -15.69 -4.51
C LYS A 305 8.16 -15.97 -3.03
N PHE A 306 7.71 -17.12 -2.53
CA PHE A 306 8.03 -17.58 -1.17
C PHE A 306 9.48 -17.96 -0.98
#